data_8863f7dd8a2fb90716163ca93dbb1bc4
#
_entry.id   8863f7dd8a2fb90716163ca93dbb1bc4
#
_cell.length_a   1.000
_cell.length_b   1.000
_cell.length_c   1.000
_cell.angle_alpha   90.00
_cell.angle_beta   90.00
_cell.angle_gamma   90.00
#
_symmetry.space_group_name_H-M   'P 1'
#
loop_
_entity.id
_entity.type
_entity.pdbx_description
1 polymer ?
#
loop_
_entity_poly.entity_id
_entity_poly.type
_entity_poly.pdbx_seq_one_letter_code
_entity_poly.pdbx_strand_id
1 'polypeptide(L)'
;MLFQIYGEGAIYQLLGCVLVFAGLVICNELARRSKFGGLLFFIIIPIALTIYFVAIQIGAAQGASWALNNTTYRYMNGWFHYAKLYAATAGCIGFMMLKYKWSIGKTEWFKVFPFLIVAINILIAVCSDFESAIKGGINGGWWFSNEGVWLYGGWWNWLNGIAGLINIFCMTGWWGIYSSKKQDDMLWPDMTIWFIVAYDIWNFTYTYNNLPTHTWYCGVALLLAPTFANALWNKGGWIQNRANTLAIWCMFAQVFPLFQVDGIFATLPVLYKYTGAKSGMELTHYTLEQMNAAGAYPVAQGVMAILAVVANVICQSVIIKR
;
A
#
# COMPACT_ATOMS: atom_id res chain seq x y z
N MET A 1 -1.20 -15.78 15.56
CA MET A 1 -0.24 -14.78 15.04
C MET A 1 -0.43 -14.65 13.54
N LEU A 2 -0.30 -13.45 12.98
CA LEU A 2 -0.40 -13.24 11.53
C LEU A 2 0.96 -13.27 10.84
N PHE A 3 2.03 -12.96 11.56
CA PHE A 3 3.40 -12.88 11.06
C PHE A 3 4.34 -13.79 11.84
N GLN A 4 5.44 -14.17 11.21
CA GLN A 4 6.49 -15.00 11.79
C GLN A 4 7.49 -14.16 12.60
N ILE A 5 7.00 -13.50 13.66
CA ILE A 5 7.79 -12.66 14.57
C ILE A 5 8.10 -13.48 15.82
N TYR A 6 9.26 -14.11 15.83
CA TYR A 6 9.73 -14.95 16.96
C TYR A 6 11.24 -15.08 16.97
N GLY A 7 11.79 -15.53 18.10
CA GLY A 7 13.23 -15.70 18.29
C GLY A 7 13.98 -14.37 18.49
N GLU A 8 15.29 -14.42 18.38
CA GLU A 8 16.19 -13.28 18.65
C GLU A 8 15.99 -12.12 17.66
N GLY A 9 15.51 -12.39 16.43
CA GLY A 9 15.23 -11.37 15.42
C GLY A 9 13.96 -10.56 15.66
N ALA A 10 13.05 -11.00 16.53
CA ALA A 10 11.75 -10.37 16.74
C ALA A 10 11.84 -8.89 17.12
N ILE A 11 12.83 -8.52 17.93
CA ILE A 11 13.03 -7.14 18.37
C ILE A 11 13.37 -6.22 17.21
N TYR A 12 14.16 -6.66 16.23
CA TYR A 12 14.52 -5.87 15.06
C TYR A 12 13.32 -5.70 14.11
N GLN A 13 12.50 -6.73 13.94
CA GLN A 13 11.29 -6.67 13.14
C GLN A 13 10.27 -5.67 13.73
N LEU A 14 10.07 -5.70 15.05
CA LEU A 14 9.23 -4.74 15.76
C LEU A 14 9.80 -3.33 15.70
N LEU A 15 11.11 -3.18 15.94
CA LEU A 15 11.78 -1.88 15.83
C LEU A 15 11.66 -1.30 14.42
N GLY A 16 11.85 -2.11 13.38
CA GLY A 16 11.66 -1.69 11.99
C GLY A 16 10.26 -1.16 11.72
N CYS A 17 9.23 -1.85 12.21
CA CYS A 17 7.84 -1.41 12.08
C CYS A 17 7.60 -0.07 12.79
N VAL A 18 8.09 0.10 14.01
CA VAL A 18 7.97 1.35 14.77
C VAL A 18 8.70 2.50 14.08
N LEU A 19 9.91 2.27 13.56
CA LEU A 19 10.68 3.29 12.84
C LEU A 19 9.99 3.71 11.54
N VAL A 20 9.45 2.76 10.76
CA VAL A 20 8.69 3.08 9.54
C VAL A 20 7.42 3.84 9.89
N PHE A 21 6.66 3.39 10.89
CA PHE A 21 5.47 4.09 11.38
C PHE A 21 5.79 5.54 11.79
N ALA A 22 6.79 5.73 12.66
CA ALA A 22 7.18 7.06 13.14
C ALA A 22 7.71 7.94 12.00
N GLY A 23 8.55 7.39 11.12
CA GLY A 23 9.06 8.09 9.94
C GLY A 23 7.96 8.56 9.01
N LEU A 24 6.97 7.72 8.73
CA LEU A 24 5.80 8.07 7.91
C LEU A 24 4.94 9.16 8.56
N VAL A 25 4.72 9.09 9.87
CA VAL A 25 3.99 10.14 10.61
C VAL A 25 4.75 11.47 10.52
N ILE A 26 6.05 11.49 10.79
CA ILE A 26 6.88 12.71 10.74
C ILE A 26 6.90 13.29 9.32
N CYS A 27 7.19 12.48 8.31
CA CYS A 27 7.25 12.95 6.93
C CYS A 27 5.89 13.44 6.43
N ASN A 28 4.78 12.78 6.81
CA ASN A 28 3.43 13.26 6.52
C ASN A 28 3.19 14.64 7.13
N GLU A 29 3.57 14.86 8.40
CA GLU A 29 3.40 16.15 9.07
C GLU A 29 4.24 17.26 8.39
N LEU A 30 5.48 16.96 8.00
CA LEU A 30 6.32 17.89 7.24
C LEU A 30 5.73 18.23 5.88
N ALA A 31 5.23 17.22 5.15
CA ALA A 31 4.63 17.39 3.84
C ALA A 31 3.32 18.19 3.87
N ARG A 32 2.47 17.98 4.89
CA ARG A 32 1.16 18.61 4.95
C ARG A 32 1.16 20.01 5.54
N ARG A 33 2.00 20.30 6.56
CA ARG A 33 1.98 21.57 7.29
C ARG A 33 2.64 22.73 6.57
N SER A 34 3.43 22.47 5.54
CA SER A 34 4.08 23.52 4.78
C SER A 34 3.97 23.30 3.28
N LYS A 35 3.85 24.41 2.55
CA LYS A 35 3.84 24.40 1.09
C LYS A 35 5.15 23.86 0.53
N PHE A 36 6.28 24.24 1.14
CA PHE A 36 7.60 23.75 0.77
C PHE A 36 7.72 22.23 1.02
N GLY A 37 7.25 21.74 2.17
CA GLY A 37 7.25 20.29 2.46
C GLY A 37 6.46 19.50 1.42
N GLY A 38 5.26 19.97 1.05
CA GLY A 38 4.49 19.35 0.00
C GLY A 38 5.20 19.36 -1.36
N LEU A 39 5.80 20.48 -1.75
CA LEU A 39 6.59 20.57 -2.99
C LEU A 39 7.82 19.66 -2.96
N LEU A 40 8.51 19.59 -1.83
CA LEU A 40 9.67 18.73 -1.66
C LEU A 40 9.31 17.26 -1.83
N PHE A 41 8.32 16.76 -1.08
CA PHE A 41 7.97 15.35 -1.08
C PHE A 41 7.22 14.88 -2.34
N PHE A 42 6.42 15.75 -2.98
CA PHE A 42 5.53 15.29 -4.05
C PHE A 42 5.88 15.86 -5.44
N ILE A 43 6.89 16.74 -5.53
CA ILE A 43 7.38 17.25 -6.82
C ILE A 43 8.88 17.05 -6.94
N ILE A 44 9.70 17.63 -6.03
CA ILE A 44 11.15 17.64 -6.16
C ILE A 44 11.73 16.23 -6.05
N ILE A 45 11.40 15.51 -4.97
CA ILE A 45 11.90 14.13 -4.78
C ILE A 45 11.43 13.20 -5.90
N PRO A 46 10.14 13.15 -6.30
CA PRO A 46 9.69 12.32 -7.42
C PRO A 46 10.39 12.63 -8.75
N ILE A 47 10.69 13.90 -9.06
CA ILE A 47 11.47 14.26 -10.25
C ILE A 47 12.89 13.68 -10.15
N ALA A 48 13.57 13.86 -9.03
CA ALA A 48 14.91 13.32 -8.81
C ALA A 48 14.92 11.79 -8.92
N LEU A 49 13.91 11.11 -8.34
CA LEU A 49 13.77 9.66 -8.44
C LEU A 49 13.45 9.20 -9.87
N THR A 50 12.65 9.97 -10.61
CA THR A 50 12.39 9.65 -12.03
C THR A 50 13.69 9.69 -12.84
N ILE A 51 14.53 10.71 -12.64
CA ILE A 51 15.85 10.78 -13.27
C ILE A 51 16.71 9.57 -12.89
N TYR A 52 16.74 9.20 -11.61
CA TYR A 52 17.45 8.03 -11.10
C TYR A 52 16.95 6.73 -11.74
N PHE A 53 15.63 6.52 -11.80
CA PHE A 53 15.05 5.31 -12.39
C PHE A 53 15.33 5.23 -13.90
N VAL A 54 15.20 6.35 -14.63
CA VAL A 54 15.54 6.39 -16.06
C VAL A 54 17.02 6.09 -16.28
N ALA A 55 17.92 6.66 -15.47
CA ALA A 55 19.34 6.37 -15.57
C ALA A 55 19.66 4.88 -15.38
N ILE A 56 19.02 4.23 -14.37
CA ILE A 56 19.15 2.78 -14.14
C ILE A 56 18.66 1.99 -15.36
N GLN A 57 17.50 2.32 -15.92
CA GLN A 57 16.94 1.61 -17.09
C GLN A 57 17.86 1.73 -18.30
N ILE A 58 18.38 2.92 -18.59
CA ILE A 58 19.31 3.15 -19.69
C ILE A 58 20.62 2.39 -19.46
N GLY A 59 21.18 2.47 -18.24
CA GLY A 59 22.40 1.76 -17.89
C GLY A 59 22.25 0.23 -18.00
N ALA A 60 21.12 -0.30 -17.53
CA ALA A 60 20.83 -1.73 -17.64
C ALA A 60 20.66 -2.19 -19.11
N ALA A 61 19.97 -1.40 -19.93
CA ALA A 61 19.84 -1.66 -21.36
C ALA A 61 21.17 -1.65 -22.12
N GLN A 62 22.17 -0.90 -21.61
CA GLN A 62 23.52 -0.86 -22.13
C GLN A 62 24.44 -1.94 -21.53
N GLY A 63 23.94 -2.80 -20.65
CA GLY A 63 24.72 -3.84 -19.98
C GLY A 63 25.65 -3.34 -18.88
N ALA A 64 25.46 -2.10 -18.37
CA ALA A 64 26.33 -1.53 -17.37
C ALA A 64 26.16 -2.24 -16.01
N SER A 65 27.24 -2.75 -15.45
CA SER A 65 27.22 -3.57 -14.22
C SER A 65 26.66 -2.81 -13.01
N TRP A 66 26.90 -1.51 -12.90
CA TRP A 66 26.32 -0.69 -11.81
C TRP A 66 24.80 -0.65 -11.84
N ALA A 67 24.18 -0.64 -13.01
CA ALA A 67 22.72 -0.62 -13.18
C ALA A 67 22.13 -2.02 -12.99
N LEU A 68 22.75 -3.05 -13.59
CA LEU A 68 22.32 -4.44 -13.45
C LEU A 68 22.42 -4.95 -12.01
N ASN A 69 23.36 -4.45 -11.22
CA ASN A 69 23.54 -4.80 -9.81
C ASN A 69 22.76 -3.89 -8.86
N ASN A 70 22.07 -2.87 -9.36
CA ASN A 70 21.28 -1.97 -8.55
C ASN A 70 20.07 -2.70 -7.92
N THR A 71 19.85 -2.51 -6.63
CA THR A 71 18.79 -3.20 -5.89
C THR A 71 17.39 -2.80 -6.35
N THR A 72 17.18 -1.53 -6.74
CA THR A 72 15.92 -1.08 -7.35
C THR A 72 15.63 -1.84 -8.64
N TYR A 73 16.63 -1.97 -9.52
CA TYR A 73 16.49 -2.70 -10.78
C TYR A 73 16.17 -4.18 -10.57
N ARG A 74 16.84 -4.79 -9.61
CA ARG A 74 16.69 -6.24 -9.35
C ARG A 74 15.37 -6.60 -8.69
N TYR A 75 14.88 -5.79 -7.76
CA TYR A 75 13.80 -6.18 -6.84
C TYR A 75 12.55 -5.31 -6.90
N MET A 76 12.63 -4.11 -7.51
CA MET A 76 11.52 -3.16 -7.54
C MET A 76 11.29 -2.57 -8.93
N ASN A 77 11.69 -3.29 -9.98
CA ASN A 77 11.60 -2.84 -11.36
C ASN A 77 10.29 -3.21 -12.06
N GLY A 78 9.37 -3.87 -11.38
CA GLY A 78 8.06 -4.22 -11.92
C GLY A 78 7.21 -2.98 -12.22
N TRP A 79 6.40 -3.04 -13.28
CA TRP A 79 5.50 -1.95 -13.69
C TRP A 79 4.55 -1.51 -12.57
N PHE A 80 4.13 -2.46 -11.73
CA PHE A 80 3.21 -2.21 -10.62
C PHE A 80 3.80 -1.23 -9.58
N HIS A 81 5.08 -1.37 -9.26
CA HIS A 81 5.76 -0.48 -8.31
C HIS A 81 5.80 0.96 -8.82
N TYR A 82 6.13 1.17 -10.10
CA TYR A 82 6.10 2.50 -10.72
C TYR A 82 4.67 3.05 -10.80
N ALA A 83 3.70 2.23 -11.22
CA ALA A 83 2.31 2.64 -11.27
C ALA A 83 1.78 3.11 -9.90
N LYS A 84 2.09 2.38 -8.83
CA LYS A 84 1.71 2.76 -7.45
C LYS A 84 2.39 4.05 -7.01
N LEU A 85 3.69 4.22 -7.26
CA LEU A 85 4.42 5.44 -6.92
C LEU A 85 3.81 6.66 -7.62
N TYR A 86 3.64 6.61 -8.94
CA TYR A 86 3.17 7.76 -9.69
C TYR A 86 1.69 8.06 -9.49
N ALA A 87 0.84 7.03 -9.32
CA ALA A 87 -0.56 7.24 -8.97
C ALA A 87 -0.72 7.89 -7.59
N ALA A 88 0.04 7.43 -6.59
CA ALA A 88 0.03 8.05 -5.26
C ALA A 88 0.55 9.49 -5.30
N THR A 89 1.65 9.75 -6.03
CA THR A 89 2.23 11.08 -6.18
C THR A 89 1.27 12.04 -6.90
N ALA A 90 0.64 11.60 -7.99
CA ALA A 90 -0.39 12.36 -8.69
C ALA A 90 -1.58 12.68 -7.79
N GLY A 91 -1.99 11.73 -6.94
CA GLY A 91 -2.99 11.94 -5.90
C GLY A 91 -2.60 13.06 -4.94
N CYS A 92 -1.37 13.02 -4.41
CA CYS A 92 -0.86 14.06 -3.50
C CYS A 92 -0.82 15.44 -4.17
N ILE A 93 -0.39 15.52 -5.44
CA ILE A 93 -0.38 16.77 -6.20
C ILE A 93 -1.80 17.33 -6.35
N GLY A 94 -2.77 16.49 -6.75
CA GLY A 94 -4.16 16.91 -6.86
C GLY A 94 -4.77 17.37 -5.53
N PHE A 95 -4.40 16.70 -4.42
CA PHE A 95 -4.81 17.14 -3.08
C PHE A 95 -4.18 18.47 -2.67
N MET A 96 -2.93 18.72 -3.06
CA MET A 96 -2.29 20.03 -2.90
C MET A 96 -3.00 21.11 -3.74
N MET A 97 -3.43 20.79 -4.97
CA MET A 97 -4.17 21.71 -5.81
C MET A 97 -5.49 22.15 -5.17
N LEU A 98 -6.23 21.20 -4.57
CA LEU A 98 -7.46 21.49 -3.80
C LEU A 98 -7.16 22.31 -2.55
N LYS A 99 -6.17 21.90 -1.78
CA LYS A 99 -5.78 22.49 -0.52
C LYS A 99 -5.34 23.95 -0.67
N TYR A 100 -4.46 24.21 -1.64
CA TYR A 100 -3.91 25.55 -1.91
C TYR A 100 -4.70 26.34 -2.94
N LYS A 101 -5.77 25.78 -3.49
CA LYS A 101 -6.59 26.39 -4.54
C LYS A 101 -5.76 26.78 -5.76
N TRP A 102 -4.89 25.86 -6.22
CA TRP A 102 -4.05 26.08 -7.42
C TRP A 102 -4.79 25.70 -8.69
N SER A 103 -4.70 26.57 -9.73
CA SER A 103 -5.23 26.30 -11.07
C SER A 103 -6.66 25.73 -11.00
N ILE A 104 -6.90 24.56 -11.60
CA ILE A 104 -8.19 23.86 -11.61
C ILE A 104 -8.65 23.40 -10.23
N GLY A 105 -7.76 23.31 -9.24
CA GLY A 105 -8.11 23.01 -7.84
C GLY A 105 -8.99 24.06 -7.16
N LYS A 106 -9.23 25.22 -7.81
CA LYS A 106 -10.21 26.24 -7.38
C LYS A 106 -11.65 25.88 -7.76
N THR A 107 -11.82 25.00 -8.75
CA THR A 107 -13.12 24.70 -9.34
C THR A 107 -13.84 23.62 -8.56
N GLU A 108 -15.16 23.76 -8.43
CA GLU A 108 -15.97 22.80 -7.67
C GLU A 108 -15.91 21.39 -8.29
N TRP A 109 -15.92 21.29 -9.62
CA TRP A 109 -15.88 19.99 -10.29
C TRP A 109 -14.60 19.19 -9.98
N PHE A 110 -13.49 19.85 -9.65
CA PHE A 110 -12.25 19.16 -9.34
C PHE A 110 -12.31 18.39 -7.99
N LYS A 111 -13.32 18.60 -7.17
CA LYS A 111 -13.58 17.82 -5.96
C LYS A 111 -13.85 16.34 -6.24
N VAL A 112 -14.20 15.97 -7.48
CA VAL A 112 -14.33 14.56 -7.87
C VAL A 112 -12.97 13.84 -7.99
N PHE A 113 -11.87 14.59 -8.18
CA PHE A 113 -10.54 14.02 -8.37
C PHE A 113 -10.07 13.11 -7.22
N PRO A 114 -10.21 13.48 -5.93
CA PRO A 114 -9.88 12.57 -4.82
C PRO A 114 -10.64 11.24 -4.88
N PHE A 115 -11.91 11.27 -5.22
CA PHE A 115 -12.68 10.04 -5.41
C PHE A 115 -12.09 9.18 -6.54
N LEU A 116 -11.86 9.77 -7.72
CA LEU A 116 -11.36 9.04 -8.89
C LEU A 116 -9.99 8.39 -8.63
N ILE A 117 -9.04 9.15 -8.08
CA ILE A 117 -7.69 8.62 -7.87
C ILE A 117 -7.66 7.50 -6.81
N VAL A 118 -8.48 7.61 -5.78
CA VAL A 118 -8.60 6.56 -4.76
C VAL A 118 -9.31 5.34 -5.33
N ALA A 119 -10.40 5.53 -6.08
CA ALA A 119 -11.12 4.44 -6.74
C ALA A 119 -10.21 3.66 -7.71
N ILE A 120 -9.39 4.35 -8.52
CA ILE A 120 -8.41 3.71 -9.42
C ILE A 120 -7.40 2.88 -8.61
N ASN A 121 -6.87 3.42 -7.50
CA ASN A 121 -5.94 2.68 -6.64
C ASN A 121 -6.58 1.42 -6.02
N ILE A 122 -7.86 1.50 -5.63
CA ILE A 122 -8.61 0.35 -5.13
C ILE A 122 -8.83 -0.67 -6.26
N LEU A 123 -9.24 -0.23 -7.46
CA LEU A 123 -9.46 -1.12 -8.60
C LEU A 123 -8.20 -1.90 -9.01
N ILE A 124 -7.03 -1.26 -9.00
CA ILE A 124 -5.75 -1.96 -9.25
C ILE A 124 -5.56 -3.10 -8.24
N ALA A 125 -5.86 -2.87 -6.96
CA ALA A 125 -5.77 -3.90 -5.93
C ALA A 125 -6.82 -5.00 -6.10
N VAL A 126 -8.05 -4.65 -6.49
CA VAL A 126 -9.14 -5.59 -6.80
C VAL A 126 -8.75 -6.50 -7.97
N CYS A 127 -8.19 -5.93 -9.05
CA CYS A 127 -7.71 -6.72 -10.18
C CYS A 127 -6.60 -7.71 -9.77
N SER A 128 -5.69 -7.28 -8.92
CA SER A 128 -4.63 -8.13 -8.37
C SER A 128 -5.19 -9.28 -7.50
N ASP A 129 -6.22 -9.01 -6.68
CA ASP A 129 -6.91 -10.05 -5.93
C ASP A 129 -7.59 -11.06 -6.86
N PHE A 130 -8.29 -10.61 -7.88
CA PHE A 130 -8.94 -11.52 -8.85
C PHE A 130 -7.93 -12.33 -9.66
N GLU A 131 -6.81 -11.72 -10.07
CA GLU A 131 -5.71 -12.45 -10.71
C GLU A 131 -5.19 -13.57 -9.81
N SER A 132 -4.94 -13.26 -8.53
CA SER A 132 -4.47 -14.26 -7.56
C SER A 132 -5.48 -15.38 -7.34
N ALA A 133 -6.78 -15.05 -7.28
CA ALA A 133 -7.84 -16.05 -7.16
C ALA A 133 -7.88 -17.02 -8.35
N ILE A 134 -7.78 -16.48 -9.57
CA ILE A 134 -7.81 -17.26 -10.81
C ILE A 134 -6.57 -18.13 -10.92
N LYS A 135 -5.38 -17.56 -10.80
CA LYS A 135 -4.10 -18.29 -10.93
C LYS A 135 -3.92 -19.34 -9.83
N GLY A 136 -4.30 -19.00 -8.59
CA GLY A 136 -4.29 -19.98 -7.50
C GLY A 136 -5.26 -21.13 -7.73
N GLY A 137 -6.48 -20.84 -8.26
CA GLY A 137 -7.44 -21.88 -8.62
C GLY A 137 -6.94 -22.83 -9.70
N ILE A 138 -6.24 -22.32 -10.72
CA ILE A 138 -5.68 -23.12 -11.80
C ILE A 138 -4.50 -23.97 -11.32
N ASN A 139 -3.63 -23.43 -10.46
CA ASN A 139 -2.36 -24.03 -10.07
C ASN A 139 -2.41 -24.84 -8.75
N GLY A 140 -3.58 -24.97 -8.15
CA GLY A 140 -3.74 -25.67 -6.87
C GLY A 140 -3.26 -24.86 -5.65
N GLY A 141 -3.18 -23.54 -5.79
CA GLY A 141 -2.86 -22.60 -4.72
C GLY A 141 -1.63 -21.73 -5.02
N TRP A 142 -0.44 -22.31 -5.04
CA TRP A 142 0.79 -21.56 -5.27
C TRP A 142 0.97 -21.12 -6.73
N TRP A 143 1.38 -19.88 -6.92
CA TRP A 143 1.80 -19.36 -8.20
C TRP A 143 2.86 -18.25 -8.01
N PHE A 144 3.76 -18.12 -8.98
CA PHE A 144 4.81 -17.10 -8.95
C PHE A 144 4.34 -15.86 -9.70
N SER A 145 4.30 -14.72 -9.01
CA SER A 145 3.81 -13.46 -9.58
C SER A 145 4.88 -12.80 -10.48
N ASN A 146 4.43 -11.89 -11.35
CA ASN A 146 5.32 -11.08 -12.17
C ASN A 146 6.23 -10.15 -11.35
N GLU A 147 5.88 -9.92 -10.07
CA GLU A 147 6.65 -9.14 -9.12
C GLU A 147 7.70 -9.99 -8.36
N GLY A 148 7.91 -11.23 -8.79
CA GLY A 148 8.94 -12.10 -8.22
C GLY A 148 8.59 -12.68 -6.84
N VAL A 149 7.31 -12.84 -6.53
CA VAL A 149 6.84 -13.32 -5.23
C VAL A 149 5.95 -14.53 -5.39
N TRP A 150 6.14 -15.56 -4.55
CA TRP A 150 5.21 -16.68 -4.43
C TRP A 150 3.93 -16.24 -3.72
N LEU A 151 2.80 -16.39 -4.38
CA LEU A 151 1.47 -16.10 -3.85
C LEU A 151 0.65 -17.39 -3.74
N TYR A 152 -0.23 -17.43 -2.74
CA TYR A 152 -1.14 -18.54 -2.53
C TYR A 152 -2.57 -18.04 -2.71
N GLY A 153 -3.10 -18.20 -3.93
CA GLY A 153 -4.42 -17.72 -4.32
C GLY A 153 -5.53 -18.68 -3.94
N GLY A 154 -6.72 -18.14 -3.67
CA GLY A 154 -7.89 -18.92 -3.32
C GLY A 154 -9.17 -18.08 -3.21
N TRP A 155 -10.23 -18.67 -2.61
CA TRP A 155 -11.53 -18.02 -2.44
C TRP A 155 -11.47 -16.71 -1.64
N TRP A 156 -10.50 -16.56 -0.75
CA TRP A 156 -10.28 -15.33 0.03
C TRP A 156 -9.94 -14.13 -0.84
N ASN A 157 -9.25 -14.32 -1.95
CA ASN A 157 -8.98 -13.24 -2.90
C ASN A 157 -10.26 -12.77 -3.60
N TRP A 158 -11.18 -13.69 -3.96
CA TRP A 158 -12.49 -13.31 -4.47
C TRP A 158 -13.26 -12.44 -3.48
N LEU A 159 -13.31 -12.85 -2.22
CA LEU A 159 -13.99 -12.08 -1.18
C LEU A 159 -13.35 -10.72 -0.94
N ASN A 160 -12.01 -10.66 -0.91
CA ASN A 160 -11.32 -9.39 -0.70
C ASN A 160 -11.50 -8.44 -1.90
N GLY A 161 -11.47 -8.96 -3.13
CA GLY A 161 -11.79 -8.19 -4.33
C GLY A 161 -13.20 -7.59 -4.28
N ILE A 162 -14.20 -8.39 -3.87
CA ILE A 162 -15.59 -7.92 -3.65
C ILE A 162 -15.64 -6.85 -2.55
N ALA A 163 -14.94 -7.05 -1.43
CA ALA A 163 -14.85 -6.05 -0.37
C ALA A 163 -14.27 -4.72 -0.89
N GLY A 164 -13.25 -4.77 -1.76
CA GLY A 164 -12.69 -3.58 -2.42
C GLY A 164 -13.70 -2.85 -3.32
N LEU A 165 -14.50 -3.59 -4.08
CA LEU A 165 -15.58 -2.98 -4.88
C LEU A 165 -16.62 -2.29 -3.98
N ILE A 166 -17.06 -2.94 -2.89
CA ILE A 166 -17.98 -2.32 -1.92
C ILE A 166 -17.34 -1.07 -1.31
N ASN A 167 -16.04 -1.10 -1.00
CA ASN A 167 -15.31 0.04 -0.44
C ASN A 167 -15.37 1.28 -1.35
N ILE A 168 -15.29 1.10 -2.69
CA ILE A 168 -15.45 2.20 -3.64
C ILE A 168 -16.84 2.84 -3.50
N PHE A 169 -17.89 2.05 -3.37
CA PHE A 169 -19.26 2.56 -3.16
C PHE A 169 -19.45 3.23 -1.78
N CYS A 170 -18.59 2.93 -0.83
CA CYS A 170 -18.57 3.60 0.48
C CYS A 170 -17.91 5.00 0.46
N MET A 171 -17.25 5.39 -0.63
CA MET A 171 -16.69 6.73 -0.78
C MET A 171 -17.75 7.72 -1.24
N THR A 172 -18.36 8.41 -0.30
CA THR A 172 -19.45 9.36 -0.53
C THR A 172 -19.05 10.79 -0.17
N GLY A 173 -19.89 11.77 -0.50
CA GLY A 173 -19.76 13.14 -0.04
C GLY A 173 -18.54 13.92 -0.53
N TRP A 174 -17.95 13.57 -1.69
CA TRP A 174 -16.77 14.27 -2.22
C TRP A 174 -17.01 15.75 -2.54
N TRP A 175 -18.27 16.17 -2.79
CA TRP A 175 -18.63 17.58 -2.92
C TRP A 175 -18.44 18.37 -1.63
N GLY A 176 -18.43 17.70 -0.49
CA GLY A 176 -18.13 18.28 0.82
C GLY A 176 -16.65 18.46 1.13
N ILE A 177 -15.75 18.11 0.19
CA ILE A 177 -14.31 18.32 0.35
C ILE A 177 -14.01 19.82 0.41
N TYR A 178 -13.16 20.22 1.37
CA TYR A 178 -12.76 21.61 1.53
C TYR A 178 -11.30 21.73 2.02
N SER A 179 -10.73 22.91 1.82
CA SER A 179 -9.43 23.28 2.39
C SER A 179 -9.62 23.82 3.80
N SER A 180 -8.79 23.40 4.75
CA SER A 180 -8.75 23.96 6.10
C SER A 180 -8.45 25.47 6.06
N LYS A 181 -8.84 26.23 7.10
CA LYS A 181 -8.64 27.69 7.19
C LYS A 181 -7.16 28.09 7.02
N LYS A 182 -6.23 27.29 7.54
CA LYS A 182 -4.78 27.50 7.43
C LYS A 182 -4.18 26.93 6.14
N GLN A 183 -5.01 26.26 5.31
CA GLN A 183 -4.55 25.52 4.13
C GLN A 183 -3.52 24.42 4.46
N ASP A 184 -3.54 23.89 5.69
CA ASP A 184 -2.70 22.77 6.09
C ASP A 184 -3.23 21.44 5.56
N ASP A 185 -4.55 21.37 5.34
CA ASP A 185 -5.24 20.12 5.03
C ASP A 185 -6.31 20.25 3.94
N MET A 186 -6.42 19.22 3.13
CA MET A 186 -7.62 18.89 2.38
C MET A 186 -8.45 17.96 3.26
N LEU A 187 -9.65 18.39 3.63
CA LEU A 187 -10.52 17.67 4.52
C LEU A 187 -11.71 17.07 3.76
N TRP A 188 -11.96 15.77 4.00
CA TRP A 188 -13.10 15.04 3.45
C TRP A 188 -13.94 14.47 4.61
N PRO A 189 -14.97 15.17 5.05
CA PRO A 189 -15.73 14.83 6.27
C PRO A 189 -16.38 13.43 6.25
N ASP A 190 -16.79 12.98 5.06
CA ASP A 190 -17.46 11.68 4.92
C ASP A 190 -16.51 10.47 4.99
N MET A 191 -15.19 10.69 5.07
CA MET A 191 -14.23 9.67 5.46
C MET A 191 -14.34 9.38 6.96
N THR A 192 -15.47 8.80 7.36
CA THR A 192 -15.79 8.49 8.75
C THR A 192 -14.97 7.32 9.29
N ILE A 193 -15.05 7.12 10.62
CA ILE A 193 -14.38 5.96 11.24
C ILE A 193 -14.83 4.62 10.65
N TRP A 194 -16.09 4.50 10.23
CA TRP A 194 -16.60 3.30 9.59
C TRP A 194 -15.92 3.02 8.25
N PHE A 195 -15.72 4.07 7.44
CA PHE A 195 -14.97 3.96 6.19
C PHE A 195 -13.50 3.63 6.45
N ILE A 196 -12.85 4.34 7.37
CA ILE A 196 -11.43 4.15 7.69
C ILE A 196 -11.16 2.70 8.13
N VAL A 197 -11.95 2.18 9.06
CA VAL A 197 -11.80 0.80 9.55
C VAL A 197 -12.07 -0.22 8.44
N ALA A 198 -13.12 -0.01 7.63
CA ALA A 198 -13.45 -0.90 6.52
C ALA A 198 -12.32 -0.92 5.46
N TYR A 199 -11.77 0.25 5.13
CA TYR A 199 -10.64 0.38 4.21
C TYR A 199 -9.38 -0.27 4.79
N ASP A 200 -9.03 -0.01 6.05
CA ASP A 200 -7.82 -0.53 6.65
C ASP A 200 -7.84 -2.07 6.72
N ILE A 201 -8.97 -2.68 7.09
CA ILE A 201 -9.13 -4.15 7.10
C ILE A 201 -9.02 -4.71 5.68
N TRP A 202 -9.72 -4.11 4.71
CA TRP A 202 -9.66 -4.51 3.31
C TRP A 202 -8.24 -4.40 2.75
N ASN A 203 -7.58 -3.27 2.95
CA ASN A 203 -6.25 -3.01 2.40
C ASN A 203 -5.16 -3.84 3.08
N PHE A 204 -5.29 -4.10 4.40
CA PHE A 204 -4.44 -5.06 5.09
C PHE A 204 -4.57 -6.46 4.47
N THR A 205 -5.80 -6.92 4.24
CA THR A 205 -6.07 -8.23 3.61
C THR A 205 -5.47 -8.30 2.21
N TYR A 206 -5.64 -7.23 1.41
CA TYR A 206 -5.02 -7.11 0.09
C TYR A 206 -3.50 -7.25 0.16
N THR A 207 -2.84 -6.49 1.03
CA THR A 207 -1.37 -6.55 1.15
C THR A 207 -0.90 -7.91 1.66
N TYR A 208 -1.65 -8.52 2.57
CA TYR A 208 -1.36 -9.84 3.12
C TYR A 208 -1.46 -10.95 2.06
N ASN A 209 -2.39 -10.83 1.13
CA ASN A 209 -2.64 -11.80 0.07
C ASN A 209 -1.71 -11.62 -1.15
N ASN A 210 -1.44 -10.37 -1.54
CA ASN A 210 -0.81 -10.06 -2.82
C ASN A 210 0.57 -9.39 -2.71
N LEU A 211 0.94 -8.90 -1.52
CA LEU A 211 2.24 -8.30 -1.23
C LEU A 211 2.84 -8.89 0.07
N PRO A 212 2.81 -10.23 0.26
CA PRO A 212 3.09 -10.85 1.55
C PRO A 212 4.48 -10.55 2.10
N THR A 213 5.49 -10.45 1.24
CA THR A 213 6.87 -10.14 1.64
C THR A 213 7.07 -8.70 2.11
N HIS A 214 6.13 -7.81 1.81
CA HIS A 214 6.16 -6.39 2.19
C HIS A 214 5.11 -6.04 3.24
N THR A 215 4.17 -6.94 3.54
CA THR A 215 2.95 -6.60 4.27
C THR A 215 3.18 -6.15 5.71
N TRP A 216 4.29 -6.55 6.35
CA TRP A 216 4.63 -6.07 7.69
C TRP A 216 4.77 -4.55 7.74
N TYR A 217 5.31 -3.95 6.68
CA TYR A 217 5.48 -2.51 6.57
C TYR A 217 4.32 -1.84 5.83
N CYS A 218 3.95 -2.33 4.64
CA CYS A 218 2.89 -1.68 3.84
C CYS A 218 1.47 -2.01 4.33
N GLY A 219 1.28 -3.14 5.01
CA GLY A 219 -0.02 -3.54 5.57
C GLY A 219 -0.21 -3.12 7.03
N VAL A 220 0.86 -2.89 7.80
CA VAL A 220 0.76 -2.49 9.21
C VAL A 220 1.21 -1.05 9.41
N ALA A 221 2.51 -0.76 9.31
CA ALA A 221 3.03 0.58 9.61
C ALA A 221 2.42 1.66 8.72
N LEU A 222 2.31 1.40 7.41
CA LEU A 222 1.78 2.33 6.42
C LEU A 222 0.27 2.58 6.58
N LEU A 223 -0.53 1.62 7.03
CA LEU A 223 -1.96 1.83 7.28
C LEU A 223 -2.22 2.53 8.62
N LEU A 224 -1.43 2.19 9.65
CA LEU A 224 -1.58 2.79 10.96
C LEU A 224 -1.18 4.26 10.99
N ALA A 225 -0.17 4.70 10.22
CA ALA A 225 0.33 6.07 10.27
C ALA A 225 -0.74 7.14 9.91
N PRO A 226 -1.49 7.05 8.79
CA PRO A 226 -2.55 8.01 8.47
C PRO A 226 -3.74 7.91 9.42
N THR A 227 -4.08 6.70 9.87
CA THR A 227 -5.19 6.45 10.79
C THR A 227 -4.89 7.04 12.17
N PHE A 228 -3.66 6.88 12.65
CA PHE A 228 -3.18 7.50 13.88
C PHE A 228 -3.20 9.03 13.82
N ALA A 229 -2.68 9.64 12.74
CA ALA A 229 -2.69 11.07 12.55
C ALA A 229 -4.13 11.64 12.52
N ASN A 230 -5.04 10.95 11.81
CA ASN A 230 -6.46 11.34 11.77
C ASN A 230 -7.15 11.24 13.13
N ALA A 231 -6.86 10.19 13.91
CA ALA A 231 -7.48 9.97 15.20
C ALA A 231 -7.05 11.01 16.26
N LEU A 232 -5.79 11.43 16.26
CA LEU A 232 -5.23 12.24 17.32
C LEU A 232 -5.23 13.75 17.04
N TRP A 233 -4.97 14.20 15.81
CA TRP A 233 -4.82 15.65 15.55
C TRP A 233 -5.29 16.15 14.19
N ASN A 234 -5.58 15.26 13.22
CA ASN A 234 -5.98 15.68 11.87
C ASN A 234 -7.33 15.09 11.45
N LYS A 235 -8.35 15.25 12.28
CA LYS A 235 -9.69 14.70 12.04
C LYS A 235 -10.27 15.19 10.71
N GLY A 236 -10.69 14.24 9.86
CA GLY A 236 -11.22 14.51 8.51
C GLY A 236 -10.14 14.57 7.41
N GLY A 237 -8.86 14.56 7.76
CA GLY A 237 -7.73 14.56 6.84
C GLY A 237 -7.19 13.16 6.50
N TRP A 238 -7.92 12.10 6.85
CA TRP A 238 -7.41 10.73 6.71
C TRP A 238 -6.94 10.40 5.29
N ILE A 239 -7.73 10.73 4.27
CA ILE A 239 -7.39 10.38 2.88
C ILE A 239 -6.15 11.13 2.37
N GLN A 240 -5.97 12.39 2.78
CA GLN A 240 -4.74 13.14 2.51
C GLN A 240 -3.54 12.48 3.17
N ASN A 241 -3.64 12.13 4.46
CA ASN A 241 -2.59 11.46 5.19
C ASN A 241 -2.26 10.09 4.55
N ARG A 242 -3.30 9.35 4.09
CA ARG A 242 -3.14 8.05 3.44
C ARG A 242 -2.41 8.16 2.10
N ALA A 243 -2.73 9.16 1.28
CA ALA A 243 -2.04 9.41 0.02
C ALA A 243 -0.58 9.84 0.26
N ASN A 244 -0.36 10.77 1.19
CA ASN A 244 0.98 11.26 1.52
C ASN A 244 1.88 10.11 1.99
N THR A 245 1.42 9.33 2.98
CA THR A 245 2.21 8.21 3.52
C THR A 245 2.45 7.13 2.48
N LEU A 246 1.48 6.86 1.60
CA LEU A 246 1.65 5.89 0.51
C LEU A 246 2.73 6.35 -0.49
N ALA A 247 2.68 7.61 -0.94
CA ALA A 247 3.67 8.13 -1.87
C ALA A 247 5.08 8.13 -1.26
N ILE A 248 5.21 8.57 0.00
CA ILE A 248 6.49 8.58 0.73
C ILE A 248 7.02 7.14 0.90
N TRP A 249 6.15 6.20 1.27
CA TRP A 249 6.54 4.80 1.40
C TRP A 249 7.00 4.20 0.08
N CYS A 250 6.26 4.43 -1.01
CA CYS A 250 6.65 3.93 -2.32
C CYS A 250 8.02 4.46 -2.77
N MET A 251 8.30 5.75 -2.53
CA MET A 251 9.61 6.32 -2.83
C MET A 251 10.73 5.65 -2.02
N PHE A 252 10.52 5.47 -0.71
CA PHE A 252 11.49 4.84 0.17
C PHE A 252 11.72 3.37 -0.20
N ALA A 253 10.64 2.59 -0.32
CA ALA A 253 10.71 1.16 -0.57
C ALA A 253 11.34 0.82 -1.93
N GLN A 254 11.13 1.67 -2.94
CA GLN A 254 11.73 1.46 -4.26
C GLN A 254 13.24 1.71 -4.28
N VAL A 255 13.74 2.63 -3.45
CA VAL A 255 15.17 2.93 -3.36
C VAL A 255 15.89 1.97 -2.41
N PHE A 256 15.21 1.53 -1.35
CA PHE A 256 15.76 0.65 -0.31
C PHE A 256 14.95 -0.65 -0.17
N PRO A 257 14.88 -1.50 -1.23
CA PRO A 257 13.99 -2.66 -1.21
C PRO A 257 14.41 -3.74 -0.21
N LEU A 258 15.70 -3.95 -0.01
CA LEU A 258 16.23 -5.02 0.84
C LEU A 258 15.80 -4.91 2.30
N PHE A 259 15.55 -3.70 2.78
CA PHE A 259 15.06 -3.46 4.14
C PHE A 259 13.84 -4.33 4.51
N GLN A 260 12.93 -4.56 3.58
CA GLN A 260 11.70 -5.28 3.84
C GLN A 260 11.69 -6.74 3.36
N VAL A 261 12.58 -7.10 2.42
CA VAL A 261 12.56 -8.44 1.80
C VAL A 261 13.70 -9.34 2.24
N ASP A 262 14.72 -8.78 2.94
CA ASP A 262 15.89 -9.51 3.38
C ASP A 262 16.42 -9.00 4.73
N GLY A 263 17.29 -9.81 5.35
CA GLY A 263 17.99 -9.47 6.60
C GLY A 263 17.11 -9.44 7.84
N ILE A 264 17.62 -8.80 8.89
CA ILE A 264 17.06 -8.84 10.26
C ILE A 264 15.71 -8.14 10.41
N PHE A 265 15.38 -7.22 9.52
CA PHE A 265 14.11 -6.48 9.54
C PHE A 265 13.00 -7.19 8.76
N ALA A 266 13.35 -8.13 7.87
CA ALA A 266 12.37 -8.86 7.09
C ALA A 266 11.51 -9.79 7.96
N THR A 267 10.25 -9.96 7.60
CA THR A 267 9.38 -10.97 8.19
C THR A 267 8.36 -11.47 7.16
N LEU A 268 7.85 -12.65 7.38
CA LEU A 268 6.88 -13.29 6.50
C LEU A 268 5.55 -13.52 7.23
N PRO A 269 4.42 -13.49 6.50
CA PRO A 269 3.16 -14.02 6.98
C PRO A 269 3.28 -15.49 7.42
N VAL A 270 2.41 -15.90 8.32
CA VAL A 270 2.32 -17.32 8.73
C VAL A 270 1.89 -18.24 7.58
N LEU A 271 1.42 -17.69 6.49
CA LEU A 271 1.17 -18.41 5.23
C LEU A 271 2.36 -19.32 4.84
N TYR A 272 3.58 -18.82 5.00
CA TYR A 272 4.83 -19.49 4.61
C TYR A 272 5.48 -20.33 5.72
N LYS A 273 4.81 -20.53 6.86
CA LYS A 273 5.46 -21.14 8.03
C LYS A 273 6.06 -22.54 7.79
N TYR A 274 5.52 -23.25 6.83
CA TYR A 274 5.97 -24.62 6.53
C TYR A 274 7.15 -24.66 5.56
N THR A 275 7.47 -23.57 4.88
CA THR A 275 8.62 -23.49 3.98
C THR A 275 9.95 -23.44 4.76
N GLY A 276 9.93 -22.96 6.00
CA GLY A 276 11.12 -22.68 6.79
C GLY A 276 11.86 -21.41 6.39
N ALA A 277 11.44 -20.72 5.32
CA ALA A 277 12.03 -19.46 4.88
C ALA A 277 11.83 -18.35 5.93
N LYS A 278 12.84 -17.51 6.11
CA LYS A 278 12.84 -16.40 7.07
C LYS A 278 12.62 -15.05 6.41
N SER A 279 12.85 -14.95 5.09
CA SER A 279 12.74 -13.71 4.33
C SER A 279 12.09 -13.92 2.97
N GLY A 280 11.60 -12.85 2.34
CA GLY A 280 11.09 -12.87 0.99
C GLY A 280 12.16 -13.26 -0.03
N MET A 281 13.41 -12.86 0.21
CA MET A 281 14.55 -13.19 -0.63
C MET A 281 14.79 -14.71 -0.68
N GLU A 282 14.74 -15.40 0.45
CA GLU A 282 14.89 -16.85 0.48
C GLU A 282 13.81 -17.55 -0.34
N LEU A 283 12.56 -17.07 -0.29
CA LEU A 283 11.46 -17.64 -1.05
C LEU A 283 11.67 -17.57 -2.58
N THR A 284 12.42 -16.59 -3.10
CA THR A 284 12.65 -16.47 -4.55
C THR A 284 13.44 -17.64 -5.13
N HIS A 285 14.15 -18.39 -4.29
CA HIS A 285 14.94 -19.55 -4.68
C HIS A 285 14.15 -20.87 -4.69
N TYR A 286 12.90 -20.86 -4.20
CA TYR A 286 12.06 -22.06 -4.17
C TYR A 286 11.43 -22.33 -5.54
N THR A 287 11.33 -23.61 -5.88
CA THR A 287 10.56 -24.06 -7.05
C THR A 287 9.08 -24.27 -6.67
N LEU A 288 8.21 -24.35 -7.67
CA LEU A 288 6.78 -24.68 -7.44
C LEU A 288 6.63 -26.03 -6.73
N GLU A 289 7.44 -27.02 -7.08
CA GLU A 289 7.41 -28.33 -6.43
C GLU A 289 7.76 -28.23 -4.94
N GLN A 290 8.80 -27.47 -4.58
CA GLN A 290 9.17 -27.22 -3.19
C GLN A 290 8.08 -26.47 -2.43
N MET A 291 7.45 -25.46 -3.04
CA MET A 291 6.33 -24.74 -2.44
C MET A 291 5.12 -25.66 -2.20
N ASN A 292 4.79 -26.51 -3.17
CA ASN A 292 3.70 -27.47 -3.02
C ASN A 292 4.02 -28.55 -1.97
N ALA A 293 5.25 -29.03 -1.92
CA ALA A 293 5.69 -30.02 -0.92
C ALA A 293 5.68 -29.43 0.50
N ALA A 294 6.08 -28.16 0.67
CA ALA A 294 6.00 -27.47 1.94
C ALA A 294 4.56 -27.21 2.39
N GLY A 295 3.67 -26.91 1.45
CA GLY A 295 2.29 -26.53 1.71
C GLY A 295 2.16 -25.09 2.20
N ALA A 296 0.91 -24.69 2.48
CA ALA A 296 0.54 -23.34 2.91
C ALA A 296 -0.29 -23.35 4.19
N TYR A 297 -0.31 -22.21 4.91
CA TYR A 297 -1.22 -22.01 6.04
C TYR A 297 -2.16 -20.80 5.82
N PRO A 298 -3.21 -20.97 5.01
CA PRO A 298 -4.03 -19.85 4.52
C PRO A 298 -5.17 -19.41 5.48
N VAL A 299 -5.21 -19.91 6.72
CA VAL A 299 -6.30 -19.60 7.67
C VAL A 299 -6.42 -18.10 7.91
N ALA A 300 -5.28 -17.40 8.05
CA ALA A 300 -5.27 -15.95 8.25
C ALA A 300 -5.89 -15.20 7.06
N GLN A 301 -5.56 -15.61 5.84
CA GLN A 301 -6.09 -15.03 4.61
C GLN A 301 -7.62 -15.15 4.55
N GLY A 302 -8.15 -16.34 4.85
CA GLY A 302 -9.59 -16.58 4.87
C GLY A 302 -10.33 -15.77 5.93
N VAL A 303 -9.81 -15.74 7.16
CA VAL A 303 -10.42 -14.97 8.25
C VAL A 303 -10.42 -13.47 7.93
N MET A 304 -9.30 -12.93 7.46
CA MET A 304 -9.19 -11.51 7.13
C MET A 304 -10.08 -11.11 5.95
N ALA A 305 -10.24 -11.97 4.94
CA ALA A 305 -11.12 -11.70 3.81
C ALA A 305 -12.60 -11.65 4.24
N ILE A 306 -13.02 -12.53 5.14
CA ILE A 306 -14.38 -12.48 5.71
C ILE A 306 -14.56 -11.17 6.50
N LEU A 307 -13.61 -10.80 7.34
CA LEU A 307 -13.65 -9.56 8.10
C LEU A 307 -13.70 -8.33 7.18
N ALA A 308 -12.97 -8.34 6.06
CA ALA A 308 -12.98 -7.27 5.07
C ALA A 308 -14.37 -7.10 4.44
N VAL A 309 -15.02 -8.19 4.03
CA VAL A 309 -16.39 -8.13 3.50
C VAL A 309 -17.36 -7.61 4.57
N VAL A 310 -17.32 -8.17 5.78
CA VAL A 310 -18.22 -7.77 6.88
C VAL A 310 -18.06 -6.29 7.21
N ALA A 311 -16.82 -5.80 7.35
CA ALA A 311 -16.56 -4.39 7.66
C ALA A 311 -17.08 -3.46 6.56
N ASN A 312 -16.89 -3.82 5.28
CA ASN A 312 -17.36 -3.01 4.15
C ASN A 312 -18.89 -3.04 4.02
N VAL A 313 -19.55 -4.17 4.27
CA VAL A 313 -21.02 -4.26 4.30
C VAL A 313 -21.59 -3.42 5.45
N ILE A 314 -20.98 -3.45 6.63
CA ILE A 314 -21.39 -2.60 7.75
C ILE A 314 -21.23 -1.13 7.38
N CYS A 315 -20.09 -0.73 6.80
CA CYS A 315 -19.85 0.63 6.35
C CYS A 315 -20.92 1.09 5.36
N GLN A 316 -21.21 0.28 4.33
CA GLN A 316 -22.25 0.56 3.34
C GLN A 316 -23.64 0.69 4.00
N SER A 317 -23.95 -0.20 4.95
CA SER A 317 -25.23 -0.17 5.68
C SER A 317 -25.39 1.11 6.52
N VAL A 318 -24.31 1.59 7.13
CA VAL A 318 -24.29 2.86 7.88
C VAL A 318 -24.51 4.06 6.94
N ILE A 319 -23.92 4.03 5.74
CA ILE A 319 -24.07 5.09 4.73
C ILE A 319 -25.51 5.15 4.21
N ILE A 320 -26.13 4.01 3.91
CA ILE A 320 -27.50 3.95 3.39
C ILE A 320 -28.53 4.43 4.42
N LYS A 321 -28.25 4.26 5.71
CA LYS A 321 -29.14 4.72 6.81
C LYS A 321 -29.03 6.21 7.12
N ARG A 322 -28.05 6.93 6.58
CA ARG A 322 -27.89 8.38 6.72
C ARG A 322 -28.72 9.15 5.72
#